data_daf3142e7853c7ca2fba67ad2876c8f8
#
_entry.id   daf3142e7853c7ca2fba67ad2876c8f8
#
_cell.length_a   1.000
_cell.length_b   1.000
_cell.length_c   1.000
_cell.angle_alpha   90.00
_cell.angle_beta   90.00
_cell.angle_gamma   90.00
#
_symmetry.space_group_name_H-M   'P 1'
#
loop_
_entity.id
_entity.type
_entity.pdbx_description
1 polymer ?
#
loop_
_entity_poly.entity_id
_entity_poly.type
_entity_poly.pdbx_seq_one_letter_code
_entity_poly.pdbx_strand_id
1 'polypeptide(L)'
;ANTVLAVAEGASVIQTTVSGLGERAGNAPMEETVLALLTMYGIDTGIDTTKFTEIARLVADVSGVTQPANRPVTGDMLYNVESGIIATWVKNVGDELLEPFPFRPELVGQADPKIVLGKGSGLDSVAIWLGAHGINDAETKEIEAILAEVKGRSLAKKGLLDDDEFLEIVREVIPDRVD
;
A
#
# COMPACT_ATOMS: atom_id res chain seq x y z
N ALA A 1 -6.13 -10.45 -18.05
CA ALA A 1 -6.72 -11.79 -18.07
C ALA A 1 -6.57 -12.47 -19.42
N ASN A 2 -7.02 -11.85 -20.53
CA ASN A 2 -6.98 -12.48 -21.86
C ASN A 2 -5.56 -12.86 -22.29
N THR A 3 -4.57 -12.01 -22.02
CA THR A 3 -3.16 -12.27 -22.35
C THR A 3 -2.60 -13.45 -21.54
N VAL A 4 -2.94 -13.53 -20.25
CA VAL A 4 -2.53 -14.64 -19.39
C VAL A 4 -3.15 -15.96 -19.87
N LEU A 5 -4.45 -15.95 -20.17
CA LEU A 5 -5.14 -17.13 -20.73
C LEU A 5 -4.56 -17.55 -22.09
N ALA A 6 -4.18 -16.61 -22.97
CA ALA A 6 -3.54 -16.93 -24.22
C ALA A 6 -2.22 -17.71 -24.03
N VAL A 7 -1.42 -17.34 -23.03
CA VAL A 7 -0.20 -18.10 -22.67
C VAL A 7 -0.56 -19.50 -22.17
N ALA A 8 -1.57 -19.61 -21.30
CA ALA A 8 -2.04 -20.90 -20.78
C ALA A 8 -2.52 -21.84 -21.92
N GLU A 9 -3.09 -21.27 -22.99
CA GLU A 9 -3.54 -22.00 -24.19
C GLU A 9 -2.44 -22.17 -25.26
N GLY A 10 -1.18 -21.79 -24.96
CA GLY A 10 -0.02 -22.10 -25.79
C GLY A 10 0.57 -20.95 -26.60
N ALA A 11 0.16 -19.73 -26.38
CA ALA A 11 0.86 -18.58 -26.98
C ALA A 11 2.30 -18.50 -26.45
N SER A 12 3.27 -18.56 -27.35
CA SER A 12 4.71 -18.53 -27.01
C SER A 12 5.29 -17.13 -26.94
N VAL A 13 4.60 -16.14 -27.49
CA VAL A 13 5.00 -14.73 -27.47
C VAL A 13 3.79 -13.86 -27.17
N ILE A 14 3.94 -12.93 -26.26
CA ILE A 14 2.93 -11.92 -25.92
C ILE A 14 3.54 -10.52 -26.01
N GLN A 15 2.70 -9.53 -26.24
CA GLN A 15 3.08 -8.13 -26.21
C GLN A 15 2.38 -7.44 -25.03
N THR A 16 3.15 -6.70 -24.27
CA THR A 16 2.68 -5.92 -23.12
C THR A 16 3.30 -4.53 -23.13
N THR A 17 2.77 -3.62 -22.35
CA THR A 17 3.39 -2.31 -22.10
C THR A 17 3.47 -2.01 -20.62
N VAL A 18 4.46 -1.23 -20.22
CA VAL A 18 4.57 -0.78 -18.83
C VAL A 18 3.31 0.00 -18.44
N SER A 19 2.73 -0.34 -17.31
CA SER A 19 1.47 0.20 -16.80
C SER A 19 0.28 0.08 -17.78
N GLY A 20 0.38 -0.77 -18.81
CA GLY A 20 -0.65 -0.90 -19.84
C GLY A 20 -0.81 0.32 -20.73
N LEU A 21 0.20 1.21 -20.76
CA LEU A 21 0.14 2.45 -21.54
C LEU A 21 -0.11 2.16 -23.03
N GLY A 22 -1.10 2.83 -23.63
CA GLY A 22 -1.47 2.65 -25.03
C GLY A 22 -2.76 3.37 -25.39
N GLU A 23 -3.13 3.28 -26.67
CA GLU A 23 -4.35 3.90 -27.18
C GLU A 23 -5.62 3.21 -26.67
N ARG A 24 -6.76 3.89 -26.81
CA ARG A 24 -8.11 3.46 -26.39
C ARG A 24 -8.14 3.13 -24.89
N ALA A 25 -8.33 1.88 -24.51
CA ALA A 25 -8.32 1.41 -23.12
C ALA A 25 -6.94 0.95 -22.64
N GLY A 26 -5.91 1.13 -23.48
CA GLY A 26 -4.54 0.68 -23.21
C GLY A 26 -4.24 -0.73 -23.72
N ASN A 27 -3.07 -1.22 -23.37
CA ASN A 27 -2.58 -2.57 -23.67
C ASN A 27 -2.62 -3.46 -22.42
N ALA A 28 -2.26 -4.72 -22.56
CA ALA A 28 -2.01 -5.60 -21.42
C ALA A 28 -0.85 -5.03 -20.59
N PRO A 29 -1.07 -4.76 -19.28
CA PRO A 29 0.00 -4.23 -18.42
C PRO A 29 1.04 -5.31 -18.19
N MET A 30 2.31 -4.95 -18.36
CA MET A 30 3.44 -5.88 -18.25
C MET A 30 3.51 -6.45 -16.82
N GLU A 31 3.47 -5.60 -15.82
CA GLU A 31 3.67 -5.94 -14.41
C GLU A 31 2.60 -6.93 -13.93
N GLU A 32 1.35 -6.65 -14.22
CA GLU A 32 0.23 -7.50 -13.84
C GLU A 32 0.26 -8.84 -14.58
N THR A 33 0.62 -8.81 -15.88
CA THR A 33 0.69 -10.00 -16.72
C THR A 33 1.82 -10.92 -16.29
N VAL A 34 3.02 -10.38 -16.12
CA VAL A 34 4.21 -11.16 -15.70
C VAL A 34 4.03 -11.72 -14.29
N LEU A 35 3.53 -10.91 -13.35
CA LEU A 35 3.30 -11.37 -11.98
C LEU A 35 2.25 -12.49 -11.93
N ALA A 36 1.16 -12.37 -12.70
CA ALA A 36 0.15 -13.43 -12.78
C ALA A 36 0.71 -14.71 -13.38
N LEU A 37 1.53 -14.64 -14.43
CA LEU A 37 2.21 -15.82 -15.01
C LEU A 37 3.12 -16.48 -13.99
N LEU A 38 3.89 -15.69 -13.24
CA LEU A 38 4.81 -16.20 -12.22
C LEU A 38 4.06 -16.85 -11.05
N THR A 39 3.11 -16.13 -10.44
CA THR A 39 2.49 -16.54 -9.17
C THR A 39 1.35 -17.55 -9.33
N MET A 40 0.60 -17.48 -10.44
CA MET A 40 -0.57 -18.35 -10.64
C MET A 40 -0.26 -19.56 -11.53
N TYR A 41 0.70 -19.43 -12.46
CA TYR A 41 1.02 -20.48 -13.42
C TYR A 41 2.44 -21.05 -13.26
N GLY A 42 3.28 -20.45 -12.41
CA GLY A 42 4.67 -20.88 -12.22
C GLY A 42 5.55 -20.64 -13.47
N ILE A 43 5.12 -19.72 -14.37
CA ILE A 43 5.85 -19.40 -15.59
C ILE A 43 6.78 -18.23 -15.32
N ASP A 44 8.08 -18.51 -15.28
CA ASP A 44 9.12 -17.48 -15.22
C ASP A 44 9.40 -16.93 -16.63
N THR A 45 9.22 -15.63 -16.79
CA THR A 45 9.48 -14.91 -18.06
C THR A 45 10.91 -14.38 -18.16
N GLY A 46 11.72 -14.54 -17.11
CA GLY A 46 13.06 -13.97 -17.00
C GLY A 46 13.11 -12.46 -16.76
N ILE A 47 11.96 -11.81 -16.52
CA ILE A 47 11.88 -10.38 -16.17
C ILE A 47 12.11 -10.21 -14.67
N ASP A 48 13.00 -9.30 -14.28
CA ASP A 48 13.22 -8.93 -12.88
C ASP A 48 12.03 -8.14 -12.33
N THR A 49 11.16 -8.83 -11.62
CA THR A 49 9.92 -8.25 -11.06
C THR A 49 10.20 -7.22 -9.98
N THR A 50 11.36 -7.26 -9.31
CA THR A 50 11.74 -6.28 -8.29
C THR A 50 11.90 -4.85 -8.84
N LYS A 51 11.92 -4.71 -10.16
CA LYS A 51 12.01 -3.43 -10.88
C LYS A 51 10.66 -2.85 -11.33
N PHE A 52 9.56 -3.54 -11.07
CA PHE A 52 8.25 -3.12 -11.58
C PHE A 52 7.83 -1.75 -11.08
N THR A 53 7.95 -1.48 -9.79
CA THR A 53 7.58 -0.18 -9.22
C THR A 53 8.48 0.95 -9.75
N GLU A 54 9.79 0.70 -9.87
CA GLU A 54 10.75 1.66 -10.41
C GLU A 54 10.42 2.03 -11.87
N ILE A 55 10.21 1.04 -12.74
CA ILE A 55 9.93 1.29 -14.15
C ILE A 55 8.57 1.91 -14.39
N ALA A 56 7.55 1.55 -13.58
CA ALA A 56 6.24 2.16 -13.66
C ALA A 56 6.28 3.66 -13.34
N ARG A 57 7.04 4.06 -12.29
CA ARG A 57 7.26 5.46 -11.95
C ARG A 57 8.03 6.20 -13.05
N LEU A 58 9.11 5.60 -13.56
CA LEU A 58 9.87 6.20 -14.67
C LEU A 58 8.99 6.46 -15.90
N VAL A 59 8.15 5.49 -16.27
CA VAL A 59 7.25 5.65 -17.42
C VAL A 59 6.17 6.71 -17.15
N ALA A 60 5.63 6.79 -15.93
CA ALA A 60 4.70 7.85 -15.55
C ALA A 60 5.35 9.24 -15.67
N ASP A 61 6.57 9.40 -15.20
CA ASP A 61 7.33 10.67 -15.26
C ASP A 61 7.63 11.08 -16.72
N VAL A 62 8.12 10.16 -17.54
CA VAL A 62 8.48 10.44 -18.93
C VAL A 62 7.27 10.68 -19.83
N SER A 63 6.18 9.95 -19.61
CA SER A 63 4.96 10.06 -20.43
C SER A 63 4.01 11.16 -19.96
N GLY A 64 4.12 11.61 -18.70
CA GLY A 64 3.13 12.49 -18.08
C GLY A 64 1.81 11.80 -17.73
N VAL A 65 1.70 10.49 -17.90
CA VAL A 65 0.50 9.69 -17.61
C VAL A 65 0.63 9.06 -16.22
N THR A 66 -0.04 9.64 -15.24
CA THR A 66 -0.05 9.13 -13.87
C THR A 66 -0.96 7.92 -13.75
N GLN A 67 -0.57 6.97 -12.89
CA GLN A 67 -1.41 5.83 -12.54
C GLN A 67 -2.16 6.06 -11.22
N PRO A 68 -3.32 5.39 -11.01
CA PRO A 68 -4.01 5.43 -9.74
C PRO A 68 -3.15 4.87 -8.60
N ALA A 69 -3.23 5.47 -7.41
CA ALA A 69 -2.48 5.01 -6.25
C ALA A 69 -2.79 3.56 -5.84
N ASN A 70 -3.98 3.06 -6.19
CA ASN A 70 -4.42 1.67 -5.98
C ASN A 70 -4.23 0.78 -7.21
N ARG A 71 -3.39 1.17 -8.18
CA ARG A 71 -3.07 0.34 -9.34
C ARG A 71 -2.53 -1.02 -8.89
N PRO A 72 -3.05 -2.15 -9.40
CA PRO A 72 -2.47 -3.47 -9.09
C PRO A 72 -0.96 -3.49 -9.35
N VAL A 73 -0.22 -4.16 -8.49
CA VAL A 73 1.24 -4.39 -8.52
C VAL A 73 2.08 -3.14 -8.24
N THR A 74 1.81 -1.99 -8.86
CA THR A 74 2.70 -0.81 -8.85
C THR A 74 2.13 0.44 -8.21
N GLY A 75 0.90 0.40 -7.73
CA GLY A 75 0.27 1.56 -7.07
C GLY A 75 0.94 1.90 -5.74
N ASP A 76 1.15 3.19 -5.48
CA ASP A 76 1.90 3.66 -4.32
C ASP A 76 1.22 3.41 -2.96
N MET A 77 -0.08 3.06 -2.96
CA MET A 77 -0.83 2.82 -1.72
C MET A 77 -1.23 1.36 -1.48
N LEU A 78 -0.68 0.41 -2.26
CA LEU A 78 -1.07 -1.00 -2.15
C LEU A 78 -0.75 -1.63 -0.79
N TYR A 79 0.32 -1.20 -0.16
CA TYR A 79 0.75 -1.68 1.15
C TYR A 79 0.47 -0.68 2.28
N ASN A 80 -0.37 0.33 2.02
CA ASN A 80 -0.87 1.22 3.06
C ASN A 80 -2.10 0.61 3.72
N VAL A 81 -2.05 0.46 5.03
CA VAL A 81 -3.09 -0.17 5.85
C VAL A 81 -3.77 0.88 6.72
N GLU A 82 -5.01 1.24 6.40
CA GLU A 82 -5.82 2.18 7.18
C GLU A 82 -6.75 1.46 8.16
N SER A 83 -7.30 0.31 7.75
CA SER A 83 -8.25 -0.45 8.57
C SER A 83 -7.63 -0.93 9.88
N GLY A 84 -8.28 -0.63 11.01
CA GLY A 84 -7.81 -1.05 12.33
C GLY A 84 -7.68 -2.57 12.46
N ILE A 85 -8.60 -3.36 11.88
CA ILE A 85 -8.55 -4.82 11.91
C ILE A 85 -7.31 -5.33 11.17
N ILE A 86 -7.03 -4.80 9.98
CA ILE A 86 -5.86 -5.20 9.19
C ILE A 86 -4.57 -4.69 9.84
N ALA A 87 -4.57 -3.51 10.44
CA ALA A 87 -3.41 -2.98 11.18
C ALA A 87 -3.03 -3.91 12.36
N THR A 88 -4.03 -4.37 13.11
CA THR A 88 -3.83 -5.38 14.16
C THR A 88 -3.27 -6.69 13.59
N TRP A 89 -3.79 -7.13 12.45
CA TRP A 89 -3.32 -8.35 11.79
C TRP A 89 -1.87 -8.20 11.33
N VAL A 90 -1.53 -7.16 10.58
CA VAL A 90 -0.14 -6.89 10.13
C VAL A 90 0.83 -6.80 11.31
N LYS A 91 0.43 -6.13 12.41
CA LYS A 91 1.23 -6.06 13.65
C LYS A 91 1.52 -7.44 14.24
N ASN A 92 0.54 -8.35 14.21
CA ASN A 92 0.63 -9.66 14.87
C ASN A 92 1.36 -10.72 14.04
N VAL A 93 1.30 -10.65 12.69
CA VAL A 93 1.97 -11.63 11.82
C VAL A 93 3.48 -11.38 11.66
N GLY A 94 3.96 -10.18 12.01
CA GLY A 94 5.37 -9.84 11.85
C GLY A 94 5.85 -10.02 10.42
N ASP A 95 6.80 -10.93 10.20
CA ASP A 95 7.41 -11.18 8.89
C ASP A 95 6.54 -12.07 7.96
N GLU A 96 5.42 -12.63 8.46
CA GLU A 96 4.53 -13.52 7.69
C GLU A 96 3.54 -12.71 6.81
N LEU A 97 4.09 -11.80 5.99
CA LEU A 97 3.31 -10.86 5.18
C LEU A 97 2.40 -11.52 4.13
N LEU A 98 2.60 -12.81 3.80
CA LEU A 98 1.73 -13.54 2.88
C LEU A 98 0.35 -13.88 3.47
N GLU A 99 0.14 -13.70 4.79
CA GLU A 99 -1.18 -13.85 5.38
C GLU A 99 -2.12 -12.69 5.02
N PRO A 100 -1.74 -11.40 5.24
CA PRO A 100 -2.58 -10.26 4.88
C PRO A 100 -2.45 -9.82 3.42
N PHE A 101 -1.37 -10.18 2.70
CA PHE A 101 -1.11 -9.74 1.33
C PHE A 101 -0.91 -10.90 0.35
N PRO A 102 -1.35 -10.77 -0.91
CA PRO A 102 -1.28 -11.85 -1.90
C PRO A 102 0.15 -12.16 -2.37
N PHE A 103 1.09 -11.26 -2.18
CA PHE A 103 2.53 -11.41 -2.44
C PHE A 103 3.31 -10.40 -1.61
N ARG A 104 4.59 -10.69 -1.40
CA ARG A 104 5.47 -9.83 -0.61
C ARG A 104 5.83 -8.55 -1.38
N PRO A 105 5.91 -7.38 -0.70
CA PRO A 105 6.18 -6.10 -1.37
C PRO A 105 7.51 -6.08 -2.14
N GLU A 106 8.55 -6.69 -1.60
CA GLU A 106 9.87 -6.74 -2.25
C GLU A 106 9.85 -7.48 -3.59
N LEU A 107 8.92 -8.41 -3.81
CA LEU A 107 8.78 -9.12 -5.09
C LEU A 107 8.53 -8.17 -6.27
N VAL A 108 7.94 -7.03 -6.02
CA VAL A 108 7.56 -6.04 -7.03
C VAL A 108 8.23 -4.67 -6.82
N GLY A 109 9.22 -4.61 -5.95
CA GLY A 109 9.95 -3.38 -5.63
C GLY A 109 9.14 -2.34 -4.84
N GLN A 110 8.14 -2.79 -4.08
CA GLN A 110 7.39 -1.96 -3.15
C GLN A 110 8.09 -1.92 -1.78
N ALA A 111 7.79 -0.88 -1.00
CA ALA A 111 8.21 -0.79 0.38
C ALA A 111 7.35 -1.67 1.30
N ASP A 112 7.85 -1.94 2.51
CA ASP A 112 7.12 -2.64 3.56
C ASP A 112 5.77 -1.99 3.88
N PRO A 113 4.80 -2.78 4.39
CA PRO A 113 3.50 -2.26 4.76
C PRO A 113 3.59 -1.11 5.76
N LYS A 114 2.84 -0.04 5.49
CA LYS A 114 2.75 1.14 6.33
C LYS A 114 1.35 1.28 6.91
N ILE A 115 1.26 1.35 8.24
CA ILE A 115 0.00 1.73 8.90
C ILE A 115 -0.19 3.23 8.69
N VAL A 116 -1.33 3.61 8.11
CA VAL A 116 -1.70 5.01 7.86
C VAL A 116 -2.92 5.39 8.70
N LEU A 117 -3.05 6.68 9.00
CA LEU A 117 -4.14 7.19 9.82
C LEU A 117 -5.22 7.87 8.99
N GLY A 118 -6.46 7.45 9.21
CA GLY A 118 -7.63 7.99 8.54
C GLY A 118 -8.93 7.59 9.24
N LYS A 119 -10.05 7.79 8.57
CA LYS A 119 -11.39 7.47 9.11
C LYS A 119 -11.59 5.99 9.46
N GLY A 120 -10.86 5.09 8.79
CA GLY A 120 -10.91 3.63 8.99
C GLY A 120 -10.00 3.12 10.10
N SER A 121 -9.18 3.97 10.70
CA SER A 121 -8.22 3.59 11.74
C SER A 121 -8.88 3.04 12.99
N GLY A 122 -8.16 2.18 13.71
CA GLY A 122 -8.53 1.58 14.98
C GLY A 122 -7.56 1.96 16.10
N LEU A 123 -7.81 1.43 17.31
CA LEU A 123 -6.95 1.70 18.49
C LEU A 123 -5.50 1.27 18.24
N ASP A 124 -5.29 0.08 17.65
CA ASP A 124 -3.95 -0.40 17.32
C ASP A 124 -3.23 0.52 16.31
N SER A 125 -3.94 1.11 15.35
CA SER A 125 -3.33 2.07 14.40
C SER A 125 -2.75 3.27 15.15
N VAL A 126 -3.51 3.84 16.10
CA VAL A 126 -3.06 4.97 16.94
C VAL A 126 -1.92 4.53 17.87
N ALA A 127 -2.02 3.37 18.51
CA ALA A 127 -0.97 2.86 19.39
C ALA A 127 0.35 2.63 18.66
N ILE A 128 0.31 2.12 17.41
CA ILE A 128 1.48 1.94 16.56
C ILE A 128 2.14 3.30 16.24
N TRP A 129 1.33 4.32 15.89
CA TRP A 129 1.85 5.65 15.62
C TRP A 129 2.41 6.34 16.86
N LEU A 130 1.74 6.24 18.02
CA LEU A 130 2.29 6.74 19.28
C LEU A 130 3.64 6.08 19.60
N GLY A 131 3.73 4.75 19.46
CA GLY A 131 4.97 4.01 19.66
C GLY A 131 6.11 4.46 18.72
N ALA A 132 5.80 4.75 17.46
CA ALA A 132 6.76 5.27 16.50
C ALA A 132 7.33 6.65 16.90
N HIS A 133 6.54 7.44 17.67
CA HIS A 133 6.94 8.72 18.23
C HIS A 133 7.45 8.63 19.69
N GLY A 134 7.73 7.41 20.17
CA GLY A 134 8.29 7.19 21.52
C GLY A 134 7.30 7.20 22.67
N ILE A 135 6.00 7.31 22.40
CA ILE A 135 4.93 7.33 23.42
C ILE A 135 4.36 5.91 23.55
N ASN A 136 4.86 5.14 24.53
CA ASN A 136 4.49 3.73 24.70
C ASN A 136 3.58 3.46 25.92
N ASP A 137 3.28 4.47 26.71
CA ASP A 137 2.57 4.38 27.99
C ASP A 137 1.23 5.12 27.99
N ALA A 138 0.68 5.42 26.81
CA ALA A 138 -0.62 6.05 26.67
C ALA A 138 -1.74 5.12 27.18
N GLU A 139 -2.64 5.67 27.98
CA GLU A 139 -3.80 4.94 28.50
C GLU A 139 -4.84 4.70 27.40
N THR A 140 -5.66 3.64 27.53
CA THR A 140 -6.71 3.32 26.56
C THR A 140 -7.63 4.49 26.28
N LYS A 141 -8.00 5.26 27.30
CA LYS A 141 -8.87 6.45 27.14
C LYS A 141 -8.20 7.57 26.33
N GLU A 142 -6.89 7.74 26.47
CA GLU A 142 -6.11 8.70 25.68
C GLU A 142 -6.07 8.26 24.21
N ILE A 143 -5.81 6.97 23.96
CA ILE A 143 -5.83 6.40 22.62
C ILE A 143 -7.21 6.54 21.96
N GLU A 144 -8.30 6.30 22.71
CA GLU A 144 -9.68 6.50 22.23
C GLU A 144 -9.96 7.96 21.86
N ALA A 145 -9.50 8.90 22.67
CA ALA A 145 -9.67 10.33 22.40
C ALA A 145 -8.87 10.76 21.15
N ILE A 146 -7.60 10.34 21.04
CA ILE A 146 -6.77 10.59 19.85
C ILE A 146 -7.43 9.97 18.61
N LEU A 147 -7.94 8.75 18.70
CA LEU A 147 -8.62 8.09 17.58
C LEU A 147 -9.87 8.86 17.13
N ALA A 148 -10.63 9.44 18.04
CA ALA A 148 -11.78 10.25 17.69
C ALA A 148 -11.37 11.49 16.88
N GLU A 149 -10.32 12.20 17.31
CA GLU A 149 -9.76 13.36 16.62
C GLU A 149 -9.17 12.98 15.25
N VAL A 150 -8.41 11.88 15.15
CA VAL A 150 -7.88 11.33 13.90
C VAL A 150 -9.01 11.12 12.89
N LYS A 151 -10.10 10.47 13.29
CA LYS A 151 -11.25 10.24 12.40
C LYS A 151 -11.94 11.55 12.01
N GLY A 152 -12.12 12.46 12.95
CA GLY A 152 -12.73 13.77 12.72
C GLY A 152 -11.95 14.60 11.69
N ARG A 153 -10.64 14.75 11.87
CA ARG A 153 -9.75 15.50 10.97
C ARG A 153 -9.65 14.84 9.61
N SER A 154 -9.49 13.52 9.56
CA SER A 154 -9.47 12.77 8.29
C SER A 154 -10.75 12.95 7.48
N LEU A 155 -11.91 12.94 8.11
CA LEU A 155 -13.20 13.20 7.46
C LEU A 155 -13.31 14.64 6.94
N ALA A 156 -12.85 15.62 7.72
CA ALA A 156 -12.84 17.02 7.32
C ALA A 156 -11.88 17.29 6.14
N LYS A 157 -10.66 16.73 6.22
CA LYS A 157 -9.62 16.82 5.18
C LYS A 157 -9.99 16.01 3.93
N LYS A 158 -10.82 14.95 4.05
CA LYS A 158 -11.10 13.92 3.04
C LYS A 158 -9.84 13.17 2.59
N GLY A 159 -8.95 12.87 3.53
CA GLY A 159 -7.67 12.24 3.26
C GLY A 159 -7.03 11.65 4.52
N LEU A 160 -5.89 11.00 4.31
CA LEU A 160 -5.07 10.48 5.39
C LEU A 160 -4.36 11.62 6.13
N LEU A 161 -4.04 11.40 7.41
CA LEU A 161 -3.23 12.33 8.19
C LEU A 161 -1.74 12.04 8.00
N ASP A 162 -0.94 13.08 8.03
CA ASP A 162 0.51 12.99 8.10
C ASP A 162 1.03 13.06 9.54
N ASP A 163 2.35 12.98 9.70
CA ASP A 163 3.01 12.97 11.02
C ASP A 163 2.78 14.27 11.79
N ASP A 164 2.82 15.43 11.11
CA ASP A 164 2.64 16.73 11.75
C ASP A 164 1.20 16.89 12.28
N GLU A 165 0.21 16.55 11.48
CA GLU A 165 -1.21 16.55 11.85
C GLU A 165 -1.50 15.60 13.02
N PHE A 166 -0.86 14.43 13.04
CA PHE A 166 -0.98 13.49 14.14
C PHE A 166 -0.37 14.04 15.44
N LEU A 167 0.83 14.59 15.35
CA LEU A 167 1.49 15.19 16.53
C LEU A 167 0.73 16.42 17.07
N GLU A 168 0.05 17.19 16.23
CA GLU A 168 -0.86 18.24 16.70
C GLU A 168 -2.00 17.65 17.55
N ILE A 169 -2.64 16.56 17.07
CA ILE A 169 -3.68 15.87 17.85
C ILE A 169 -3.15 15.38 19.19
N VAL A 170 -1.96 14.77 19.18
CA VAL A 170 -1.33 14.26 20.41
C VAL A 170 -1.09 15.38 21.39
N ARG A 171 -0.55 16.54 20.95
CA ARG A 171 -0.35 17.72 21.83
C ARG A 171 -1.64 18.28 22.39
N GLU A 172 -2.73 18.23 21.65
CA GLU A 172 -4.04 18.70 22.12
C GLU A 172 -4.67 17.76 23.16
N VAL A 173 -4.52 16.46 22.96
CA VAL A 173 -5.19 15.44 23.81
C VAL A 173 -4.35 15.06 25.03
N ILE A 174 -3.03 14.94 24.87
CA ILE A 174 -2.09 14.53 25.93
C ILE A 174 -0.85 15.45 25.96
N PRO A 175 -1.02 16.75 26.24
CA PRO A 175 0.04 17.75 26.14
C PRO A 175 1.28 17.44 27.00
N ASP A 176 1.10 16.73 28.11
CA ASP A 176 2.18 16.42 29.05
C ASP A 176 3.15 15.33 28.53
N ARG A 177 2.90 14.75 27.36
CA ARG A 177 3.68 13.64 26.80
C ARG A 177 4.44 13.97 25.51
N VAL A 178 4.34 15.21 25.06
CA VAL A 178 5.03 15.68 23.83
C VAL A 178 5.87 16.91 24.18
N ASP A 179 7.21 16.78 24.05
CA ASP A 179 8.18 17.86 24.19
C ASP A 179 8.11 18.86 23.02
#